data_e0a0843c05a280e8afd01520534e666a
#
_entry.id   e0a0843c05a280e8afd01520534e666a
#
_cell.length_a   1.000
_cell.length_b   1.000
_cell.length_c   1.000
_cell.angle_alpha   90.00
_cell.angle_beta   90.00
_cell.angle_gamma   90.00
#
_symmetry.space_group_name_H-M   'P 1'
#
loop_
_entity.id
_entity.type
_entity.pdbx_description
1 polymer ?
#
loop_
_entity_poly.entity_id
_entity_poly.type
_entity_poly.pdbx_seq_one_letter_code
_entity_poly.pdbx_strand_id
1 'polypeptide(L)'
;IEHLSAFIDTHKLYESCHVTSTNKWFLKTLKFKNPKINTGFVCEYLYQRPIKSCLAIGANLIVLKHTLASHKLSSVAEEKGLEVSCWTVNSIECVDTLLAMGIKSIITDEPTKMLQHYNFAS
;
A
#
# COMPACT_ATOMS: atom_id res chain seq x y z
N ILE A 1 10.66 -17.19 -1.43
CA ILE A 1 9.19 -17.08 -1.66
C ILE A 1 8.46 -18.22 -0.93
N GLU A 2 8.90 -19.45 -1.09
CA GLU A 2 8.22 -20.59 -0.48
C GLU A 2 8.23 -20.53 1.05
N HIS A 3 9.33 -20.10 1.65
CA HIS A 3 9.41 -19.92 3.10
C HIS A 3 8.47 -18.83 3.60
N LEU A 4 8.38 -17.72 2.87
CA LEU A 4 7.47 -16.63 3.21
C LEU A 4 6.01 -17.06 3.09
N SER A 5 5.68 -17.76 2.01
CA SER A 5 4.33 -18.28 1.79
C SER A 5 3.94 -19.25 2.90
N ALA A 6 4.83 -20.17 3.26
CA ALA A 6 4.59 -21.13 4.33
C ALA A 6 4.43 -20.44 5.69
N PHE A 7 5.23 -19.41 5.97
CA PHE A 7 5.13 -18.63 7.20
C PHE A 7 3.77 -17.97 7.33
N ILE A 8 3.32 -17.30 6.27
CA ILE A 8 2.02 -16.62 6.25
C ILE A 8 0.88 -17.62 6.40
N ASP A 9 0.96 -18.75 5.72
CA ASP A 9 -0.05 -19.81 5.81
C ASP A 9 -0.11 -20.43 7.20
N THR A 10 1.03 -20.79 7.76
CA THR A 10 1.14 -21.40 9.09
C THR A 10 0.57 -20.48 10.18
N HIS A 11 0.81 -19.19 10.08
CA HIS A 11 0.37 -18.21 11.08
C HIS A 11 -0.96 -17.55 10.73
N LYS A 12 -1.58 -17.92 9.61
CA LYS A 12 -2.89 -17.39 9.16
C LYS A 12 -2.90 -15.86 9.07
N LEU A 13 -1.85 -15.31 8.45
CA LEU A 13 -1.64 -13.85 8.38
C LEU A 13 -2.22 -13.18 7.13
N TYR A 14 -3.06 -13.88 6.36
CA TYR A 14 -3.56 -13.37 5.08
C TYR A 14 -4.31 -12.05 5.20
N GLU A 15 -5.08 -11.85 6.25
CA GLU A 15 -5.86 -10.63 6.43
C GLU A 15 -5.09 -9.51 7.12
N SER A 16 -4.06 -9.87 7.90
CA SER A 16 -3.33 -8.91 8.73
C SER A 16 -1.97 -8.50 8.14
N CYS A 17 -1.60 -9.04 6.99
CA CYS A 17 -0.25 -8.87 6.45
C CYS A 17 -0.29 -8.59 4.95
N HIS A 18 0.47 -7.56 4.54
CA HIS A 18 0.76 -7.31 3.13
C HIS A 18 2.26 -7.51 2.91
N VAL A 19 2.62 -8.18 1.82
CA VAL A 19 4.01 -8.28 1.40
C VAL A 19 4.25 -7.17 0.37
N THR A 20 5.13 -6.23 0.68
CA THR A 20 5.40 -5.09 -0.18
C THR A 20 6.80 -5.14 -0.75
N SER A 21 6.97 -4.68 -1.98
CA SER A 21 8.27 -4.64 -2.64
C SER A 21 8.25 -3.64 -3.79
N THR A 22 9.44 -3.17 -4.17
CA THR A 22 9.64 -2.41 -5.41
C THR A 22 9.82 -3.34 -6.61
N ASN A 23 10.00 -4.63 -6.37
CA ASN A 23 10.29 -5.63 -7.40
C ASN A 23 9.01 -6.29 -7.90
N LYS A 24 8.55 -5.89 -9.09
CA LYS A 24 7.33 -6.41 -9.70
C LYS A 24 7.39 -7.92 -9.95
N TRP A 25 8.53 -8.42 -10.39
CA TRP A 25 8.69 -9.84 -10.67
C TRP A 25 8.52 -10.68 -9.40
N PHE A 26 9.11 -10.24 -8.29
CA PHE A 26 8.97 -10.90 -6.99
C PHE A 26 7.50 -10.97 -6.58
N LEU A 27 6.80 -9.84 -6.65
CA LEU A 27 5.39 -9.77 -6.24
C LEU A 27 4.51 -10.63 -7.13
N LYS A 28 4.74 -10.60 -8.43
CA LYS A 28 3.99 -11.42 -9.39
C LYS A 28 4.20 -12.91 -9.12
N THR A 29 5.43 -13.31 -8.88
CA THR A 29 5.78 -14.70 -8.59
C THR A 29 5.16 -15.16 -7.28
N LEU A 30 5.23 -14.32 -6.24
CA LEU A 30 4.63 -14.62 -4.94
C LEU A 30 3.11 -14.82 -5.07
N LYS A 31 2.44 -13.93 -5.78
CA LYS A 31 0.99 -14.00 -6.00
C LYS A 31 0.61 -15.23 -6.80
N PHE A 32 1.42 -15.61 -7.78
CA PHE A 32 1.21 -16.81 -8.57
C PHE A 32 1.31 -18.07 -7.69
N LYS A 33 2.31 -18.13 -6.81
CA LYS A 33 2.52 -19.28 -5.92
C LYS A 33 1.48 -19.38 -4.81
N ASN A 34 1.01 -18.22 -4.31
CA ASN A 34 -0.01 -18.19 -3.27
C ASN A 34 -0.93 -16.98 -3.45
N PRO A 35 -2.02 -17.15 -4.24
CA PRO A 35 -2.94 -16.04 -4.53
C PRO A 35 -3.63 -15.42 -3.31
N LYS A 36 -3.61 -16.09 -2.16
CA LYS A 36 -4.22 -15.57 -0.94
C LYS A 36 -3.40 -14.47 -0.27
N ILE A 37 -2.11 -14.38 -0.60
CA ILE A 37 -1.24 -13.36 -0.01
C ILE A 37 -1.57 -12.00 -0.62
N ASN A 38 -1.83 -11.01 0.23
CA ASN A 38 -2.01 -9.64 -0.20
C ASN A 38 -0.65 -9.00 -0.46
N THR A 39 -0.50 -8.39 -1.63
CA THR A 39 0.76 -7.79 -2.06
C THR A 39 0.60 -6.30 -2.33
N GLY A 40 1.67 -5.55 -2.12
CA GLY A 40 1.73 -4.13 -2.38
C GLY A 40 2.94 -3.77 -3.22
N PHE A 41 2.72 -2.94 -4.23
CA PHE A 41 3.81 -2.44 -5.07
C PHE A 41 4.25 -1.07 -4.58
N VAL A 42 5.54 -0.95 -4.23
CA VAL A 42 6.11 0.31 -3.75
C VAL A 42 6.54 1.16 -4.94
N CYS A 43 5.93 2.35 -5.06
CA CYS A 43 6.20 3.30 -6.13
C CYS A 43 6.83 4.57 -5.58
N GLU A 44 7.94 4.98 -6.19
CA GLU A 44 8.63 6.22 -5.89
C GLU A 44 8.52 7.24 -7.02
N TYR A 45 8.18 6.79 -8.22
CA TYR A 45 8.10 7.64 -9.43
C TYR A 45 6.87 7.34 -10.26
N LEU A 46 6.26 8.38 -10.85
CA LEU A 46 5.07 8.22 -11.70
C LEU A 46 5.31 7.39 -12.96
N TYR A 47 6.54 7.40 -13.49
CA TYR A 47 6.84 6.58 -14.67
C TYR A 47 6.68 5.07 -14.41
N GLN A 48 6.65 4.66 -13.16
CA GLN A 48 6.39 3.27 -12.79
C GLN A 48 4.94 2.86 -13.00
N ARG A 49 4.08 3.82 -13.32
CA ARG A 49 2.64 3.60 -13.60
C ARG A 49 1.97 2.77 -12.51
N PRO A 50 1.82 3.32 -11.30
CA PRO A 50 1.41 2.53 -10.12
C PRO A 50 0.13 1.72 -10.31
N ILE A 51 -0.92 2.31 -10.85
CA ILE A 51 -2.19 1.60 -11.03
C ILE A 51 -2.06 0.46 -12.05
N LYS A 52 -1.54 0.77 -13.23
CA LYS A 52 -1.35 -0.20 -14.30
C LYS A 52 -0.43 -1.35 -13.86
N SER A 53 0.66 -1.02 -13.18
CA SER A 53 1.60 -2.01 -12.67
C SER A 53 0.96 -2.93 -11.65
N CYS A 54 0.20 -2.39 -10.69
CA CYS A 54 -0.50 -3.19 -9.69
C CYS A 54 -1.50 -4.15 -10.32
N LEU A 55 -2.27 -3.67 -11.28
CA LEU A 55 -3.23 -4.52 -11.99
C LEU A 55 -2.53 -5.64 -12.76
N ALA A 56 -1.40 -5.35 -13.40
CA ALA A 56 -0.66 -6.33 -14.18
C ALA A 56 -0.06 -7.45 -13.33
N ILE A 57 0.35 -7.16 -12.10
CA ILE A 57 0.98 -8.14 -11.21
C ILE A 57 0.02 -8.72 -10.17
N GLY A 58 -1.25 -8.33 -10.20
CA GLY A 58 -2.24 -8.80 -9.24
C GLY A 58 -2.06 -8.25 -7.84
N ALA A 59 -1.37 -7.11 -7.67
CA ALA A 59 -1.18 -6.49 -6.37
C ALA A 59 -2.49 -5.85 -5.87
N ASN A 60 -2.66 -5.82 -4.56
CA ASN A 60 -3.85 -5.30 -3.90
C ASN A 60 -3.68 -3.85 -3.42
N LEU A 61 -2.43 -3.43 -3.23
CA LEU A 61 -2.08 -2.18 -2.59
C LEU A 61 -1.01 -1.43 -3.39
N ILE A 62 -1.21 -0.13 -3.54
CA ILE A 62 -0.17 0.78 -4.04
C ILE A 62 0.46 1.44 -2.82
N VAL A 63 1.76 1.23 -2.62
CA VAL A 63 2.52 1.91 -1.57
C VAL A 63 3.24 3.07 -2.25
N LEU A 64 2.62 4.25 -2.20
CA LEU A 64 2.97 5.40 -3.04
C LEU A 64 3.73 6.45 -2.24
N LYS A 65 4.84 6.95 -2.81
CA LYS A 65 5.51 8.12 -2.23
C LYS A 65 4.51 9.27 -2.17
N HIS A 66 4.40 9.92 -1.00
CA HIS A 66 3.33 10.88 -0.76
C HIS A 66 3.30 12.05 -1.76
N THR A 67 4.44 12.44 -2.31
CA THR A 67 4.53 13.52 -3.29
C THR A 67 3.87 13.19 -4.63
N LEU A 68 3.59 11.91 -4.89
CA LEU A 68 2.93 11.45 -6.12
C LEU A 68 1.41 11.36 -5.97
N ALA A 69 0.90 11.55 -4.78
CA ALA A 69 -0.54 11.41 -4.52
C ALA A 69 -1.34 12.53 -5.20
N SER A 70 -2.52 12.18 -5.68
CA SER A 70 -3.49 13.12 -6.23
C SER A 70 -4.90 12.59 -6.03
N HIS A 71 -5.87 13.46 -6.08
CA HIS A 71 -7.28 13.07 -6.02
C HIS A 71 -7.63 12.13 -7.19
N LYS A 72 -7.12 12.42 -8.38
CA LYS A 72 -7.36 11.59 -9.57
C LYS A 72 -6.81 10.17 -9.38
N LEU A 73 -5.57 10.04 -8.91
CA LEU A 73 -4.96 8.73 -8.69
C LEU A 73 -5.75 7.94 -7.65
N SER A 74 -6.11 8.58 -6.55
CA SER A 74 -6.91 7.97 -5.49
C SER A 74 -8.26 7.48 -6.01
N SER A 75 -8.96 8.29 -6.79
CA SER A 75 -10.26 7.94 -7.35
C SER A 75 -10.17 6.77 -8.33
N VAL A 76 -9.19 6.78 -9.22
CA VAL A 76 -9.01 5.70 -10.20
C VAL A 76 -8.62 4.40 -9.49
N ALA A 77 -7.75 4.47 -8.49
CA ALA A 77 -7.37 3.29 -7.71
C ALA A 77 -8.59 2.68 -7.04
N GLU A 78 -9.44 3.50 -6.42
CA GLU A 78 -10.66 3.04 -5.76
C GLU A 78 -11.60 2.35 -6.76
N GLU A 79 -11.80 2.93 -7.94
CA GLU A 79 -12.61 2.32 -9.00
C GLU A 79 -12.09 0.94 -9.41
N LYS A 80 -10.77 0.75 -9.37
CA LYS A 80 -10.13 -0.50 -9.75
C LYS A 80 -9.99 -1.48 -8.59
N GLY A 81 -10.51 -1.13 -7.42
CA GLY A 81 -10.43 -2.00 -6.23
C GLY A 81 -9.05 -2.05 -5.60
N LEU A 82 -8.21 -1.05 -5.83
CA LEU A 82 -6.87 -0.96 -5.25
C LEU A 82 -6.87 -0.04 -4.03
N GLU A 83 -6.18 -0.45 -2.98
CA GLU A 83 -5.91 0.41 -1.83
C GLU A 83 -4.67 1.24 -2.09
N VAL A 84 -4.61 2.43 -1.52
CA VAL A 84 -3.43 3.32 -1.61
C VAL A 84 -2.96 3.68 -0.22
N SER A 85 -1.68 3.42 0.06
CA SER A 85 -1.02 3.84 1.28
C SER A 85 0.15 4.74 0.91
N CYS A 86 0.24 5.91 1.53
CA CYS A 86 1.31 6.87 1.22
C CYS A 86 2.43 6.83 2.25
N TRP A 87 3.67 6.94 1.80
CA TRP A 87 4.87 6.87 2.64
C TRP A 87 5.82 8.01 2.31
N THR A 88 6.72 8.38 3.09
CA THR A 88 6.68 8.39 4.57
C THR A 88 6.09 9.72 4.98
N VAL A 89 5.08 9.70 5.83
CA VAL A 89 4.30 10.90 6.15
C VAL A 89 4.46 11.19 7.64
N ASN A 90 5.19 12.26 7.97
CA ASN A 90 5.52 12.62 9.35
C ASN A 90 4.95 13.96 9.79
N SER A 91 4.25 14.67 8.92
CA SER A 91 3.65 15.97 9.24
C SER A 91 2.13 15.90 9.22
N ILE A 92 1.51 16.54 10.21
CA ILE A 92 0.05 16.64 10.29
C ILE A 92 -0.52 17.33 9.04
N GLU A 93 0.14 18.37 8.56
CA GLU A 93 -0.29 19.10 7.35
C GLU A 93 -0.29 18.19 6.12
N CYS A 94 0.71 17.33 5.99
CA CYS A 94 0.78 16.37 4.89
C CYS A 94 -0.36 15.35 4.99
N VAL A 95 -0.66 14.85 6.19
CA VAL A 95 -1.78 13.93 6.39
C VAL A 95 -3.09 14.58 6.00
N ASP A 96 -3.32 15.82 6.43
CA ASP A 96 -4.56 16.53 6.10
C ASP A 96 -4.71 16.71 4.58
N THR A 97 -3.63 17.03 3.89
CA THR A 97 -3.63 17.15 2.43
C THR A 97 -3.98 15.81 1.76
N LEU A 98 -3.40 14.73 2.24
CA LEU A 98 -3.65 13.39 1.69
C LEU A 98 -5.10 12.93 1.96
N LEU A 99 -5.61 13.20 3.15
CA LEU A 99 -7.02 12.89 3.48
C LEU A 99 -7.97 13.63 2.55
N ALA A 100 -7.67 14.89 2.24
CA ALA A 100 -8.48 15.68 1.32
C ALA A 100 -8.46 15.12 -0.12
N MET A 101 -7.42 14.39 -0.47
CA MET A 101 -7.32 13.69 -1.76
C MET A 101 -8.02 12.33 -1.78
N GLY A 102 -8.55 11.87 -0.64
CA GLY A 102 -9.19 10.57 -0.54
C GLY A 102 -8.25 9.44 -0.12
N ILE A 103 -7.02 9.73 0.25
CA ILE A 103 -6.09 8.73 0.77
C ILE A 103 -6.51 8.35 2.19
N LYS A 104 -6.61 7.06 2.47
CA LYS A 104 -7.11 6.55 3.75
C LYS A 104 -6.06 5.85 4.60
N SER A 105 -4.86 5.69 4.08
CA SER A 105 -3.79 4.95 4.76
C SER A 105 -2.47 5.66 4.57
N ILE A 106 -1.71 5.79 5.64
CA ILE A 106 -0.38 6.38 5.62
C ILE A 106 0.62 5.48 6.34
N ILE A 107 1.88 5.63 5.97
CA ILE A 107 3.01 5.01 6.65
C ILE A 107 3.84 6.13 7.26
N THR A 108 4.02 6.10 8.56
CA THR A 108 4.69 7.15 9.32
C THR A 108 5.74 6.59 10.26
N ASP A 109 6.77 7.40 10.55
CA ASP A 109 7.77 7.10 11.58
C ASP A 109 7.30 7.60 12.96
N GLU A 110 6.19 8.32 13.02
CA GLU A 110 5.69 8.94 14.25
C GLU A 110 4.24 8.52 14.55
N PRO A 111 3.99 7.22 14.76
CA PRO A 111 2.62 6.73 14.92
C PRO A 111 1.92 7.30 16.16
N THR A 112 2.64 7.49 17.26
CA THR A 112 2.06 8.06 18.50
C THR A 112 1.51 9.46 18.26
N LYS A 113 2.29 10.31 17.58
CA LYS A 113 1.88 11.68 17.23
C LYS A 113 0.61 11.67 16.38
N MET A 114 0.56 10.78 15.39
CA MET A 114 -0.59 10.67 14.49
C MET A 114 -1.83 10.17 15.22
N LEU A 115 -1.68 9.15 16.07
CA LEU A 115 -2.79 8.63 16.86
C LEU A 115 -3.36 9.67 17.82
N GLN A 116 -2.49 10.46 18.46
CA GLN A 116 -2.92 11.52 19.38
C GLN A 116 -3.72 12.61 18.67
N HIS A 117 -3.29 12.97 17.45
CA HIS A 117 -3.95 14.04 16.71
C HIS A 117 -5.27 13.60 16.06
N TYR A 118 -5.31 12.40 15.48
CA TYR A 118 -6.46 11.94 14.69
C TYR A 118 -7.37 10.96 15.42
N ASN A 119 -6.98 10.48 16.59
CA ASN A 119 -7.75 9.50 17.35
C ASN A 119 -8.05 8.22 16.54
N PHE A 120 -7.03 7.67 15.90
CA PHE A 120 -7.15 6.46 15.09
C PHE A 120 -7.31 5.18 15.92
N ALA A 121 -7.21 5.26 17.23
CA ALA A 121 -7.19 4.10 18.12
C ALA A 121 -8.56 3.46 18.38
N SER A 122 -9.58 3.95 17.76
CA SER A 122 -10.95 3.44 17.93
C SER A 122 -11.15 2.05 17.34
#